data_27693bee9a57abf5835b34cd07c05c5a
#
_entry.id   27693bee9a57abf5835b34cd07c05c5a
#
_cell.length_a   1.000
_cell.length_b   1.000
_cell.length_c   1.000
_cell.angle_alpha   90.00
_cell.angle_beta   90.00
_cell.angle_gamma   90.00
#
_symmetry.space_group_name_H-M   'P 1'
#
loop_
_entity.id
_entity.type
_entity.pdbx_description
1 polymer ?
#
loop_
_entity_poly.entity_id
_entity_poly.type
_entity_poly.pdbx_seq_one_letter_code
_entity_poly.pdbx_strand_id
1 'polypeptide(L)'
;LENAEVRKGIGILFMSDTIHLYVNMSGNTIPGTSFATIGEALASLPDVPASESGKQFPAPVSELPPVILHIGKGIYREKLVITRPNITFEGTGGDETILVYGDAAFDLMPEGDKRGTFRTASVRIDTHDFTARNLTFQNDSGYGHTVGQALAVYVDGDRNAFYNCRFLGSQDTIFDAPLPLKEAQPGGFKGPGEFKPRTIGRHYYENCFIQGDVDFIFGSGIAWFEHCTIFSKLPGDFIH
;
A
#
# COMPACT_ATOMS: atom_id res chain seq x y z
N LEU A 1 -31.49 8.33 -46.15
CA LEU A 1 -31.03 9.74 -46.10
C LEU A 1 -31.71 10.45 -44.96
N GLU A 2 -31.23 10.30 -43.72
CA GLU A 2 -31.68 11.16 -42.62
C GLU A 2 -30.57 11.32 -41.61
N ASN A 3 -30.25 12.53 -41.39
CA ASN A 3 -29.32 13.20 -40.51
C ASN A 3 -29.14 12.58 -39.12
N ALA A 4 -27.92 12.18 -38.80
CA ALA A 4 -27.45 12.07 -37.46
C ALA A 4 -26.96 13.45 -37.01
N GLU A 5 -27.82 14.24 -36.39
CA GLU A 5 -27.45 15.41 -35.60
C GLU A 5 -26.67 14.98 -34.37
N VAL A 6 -25.42 15.37 -34.32
CA VAL A 6 -24.59 15.31 -33.15
C VAL A 6 -25.14 16.31 -32.14
N ARG A 7 -25.89 15.85 -31.16
CA ARG A 7 -26.23 16.62 -29.95
C ARG A 7 -24.98 16.77 -29.10
N LYS A 8 -24.35 17.92 -29.20
CA LYS A 8 -23.51 18.46 -28.13
C LYS A 8 -24.42 18.75 -26.93
N GLY A 9 -24.46 17.84 -25.99
CA GLY A 9 -25.26 17.98 -24.75
C GLY A 9 -24.33 17.78 -23.56
N ILE A 10 -24.17 18.87 -22.79
CA ILE A 10 -23.98 18.92 -21.33
C ILE A 10 -23.31 17.66 -20.78
N GLY A 11 -22.04 17.80 -20.36
CA GLY A 11 -21.30 16.72 -19.69
C GLY A 11 -22.03 16.22 -18.45
N ILE A 12 -22.82 15.18 -18.64
CA ILE A 12 -23.20 14.31 -17.54
C ILE A 12 -21.94 13.51 -17.27
N LEU A 13 -21.25 13.84 -16.18
CA LEU A 13 -20.23 13.00 -15.61
C LEU A 13 -20.92 11.67 -15.27
N PHE A 14 -20.79 10.67 -16.14
CA PHE A 14 -21.15 9.31 -15.75
C PHE A 14 -20.17 8.95 -14.65
N MET A 15 -20.62 8.91 -13.40
CA MET A 15 -19.92 8.22 -12.33
C MET A 15 -19.76 6.77 -12.84
N SER A 16 -18.55 6.40 -13.19
CA SER A 16 -18.25 5.03 -13.60
C SER A 16 -18.65 4.11 -12.45
N ASP A 17 -19.39 3.04 -12.75
CA ASP A 17 -19.79 2.08 -11.74
C ASP A 17 -18.58 1.56 -10.98
N THR A 18 -18.67 1.50 -9.65
CA THR A 18 -17.60 0.97 -8.79
C THR A 18 -17.37 -0.50 -9.12
N ILE A 19 -16.14 -0.88 -9.33
CA ILE A 19 -15.74 -2.29 -9.54
C ILE A 19 -15.58 -2.95 -8.17
N HIS A 20 -16.29 -4.03 -7.94
CA HIS A 20 -16.17 -4.84 -6.72
C HIS A 20 -15.46 -6.15 -7.02
N LEU A 21 -14.34 -6.41 -6.33
CA LEU A 21 -13.60 -7.67 -6.37
C LEU A 21 -13.61 -8.31 -4.97
N TYR A 22 -13.55 -9.63 -4.92
CA TYR A 22 -13.66 -10.38 -3.67
C TYR A 22 -12.54 -11.40 -3.56
N VAL A 23 -11.81 -11.37 -2.45
CA VAL A 23 -10.73 -12.31 -2.16
C VAL A 23 -11.12 -13.16 -0.98
N ASN A 24 -11.14 -14.49 -1.17
CA ASN A 24 -11.47 -15.48 -0.14
C ASN A 24 -12.75 -15.14 0.66
N MET A 25 -13.76 -14.61 -0.03
CA MET A 25 -15.06 -14.28 0.54
C MET A 25 -16.05 -15.40 0.24
N SER A 26 -16.50 -16.10 1.28
CA SER A 26 -17.55 -17.12 1.14
C SER A 26 -18.87 -16.48 0.69
N GLY A 27 -19.58 -17.13 -0.23
CA GLY A 27 -20.90 -16.70 -0.70
C GLY A 27 -20.90 -15.73 -1.89
N ASN A 28 -19.75 -15.23 -2.34
CA ASN A 28 -19.69 -14.52 -3.61
C ASN A 28 -19.60 -15.52 -4.76
N THR A 29 -20.57 -15.47 -5.67
CA THR A 29 -20.68 -16.39 -6.81
C THR A 29 -20.63 -15.66 -8.16
N ILE A 30 -20.28 -14.37 -8.17
CA ILE A 30 -20.21 -13.60 -9.42
C ILE A 30 -18.93 -14.02 -10.17
N PRO A 31 -19.05 -14.66 -11.35
CA PRO A 31 -17.89 -15.08 -12.12
C PRO A 31 -16.97 -13.91 -12.48
N GLY A 32 -15.65 -14.11 -12.38
CA GLY A 32 -14.66 -13.11 -12.73
C GLY A 32 -14.44 -12.00 -11.69
N THR A 33 -15.14 -12.07 -10.53
CA THR A 33 -14.94 -11.10 -9.43
C THR A 33 -14.44 -11.73 -8.14
N SER A 34 -14.30 -13.06 -8.09
CA SER A 34 -13.82 -13.82 -6.92
C SER A 34 -12.46 -14.44 -7.19
N PHE A 35 -11.53 -14.26 -6.25
CA PHE A 35 -10.13 -14.65 -6.36
C PHE A 35 -9.66 -15.37 -5.09
N ALA A 36 -8.65 -16.21 -5.23
CA ALA A 36 -8.02 -16.88 -4.10
C ALA A 36 -6.98 -15.97 -3.40
N THR A 37 -6.32 -15.10 -4.18
CA THR A 37 -5.26 -14.21 -3.69
C THR A 37 -5.52 -12.75 -4.07
N ILE A 38 -4.89 -11.84 -3.31
CA ILE A 38 -4.95 -10.41 -3.58
C ILE A 38 -4.23 -10.10 -4.90
N GLY A 39 -3.09 -10.76 -5.14
CA GLY A 39 -2.33 -10.58 -6.38
C GLY A 39 -3.13 -10.95 -7.63
N GLU A 40 -3.91 -12.05 -7.61
CA GLU A 40 -4.81 -12.43 -8.71
C GLU A 40 -5.89 -11.38 -8.95
N ALA A 41 -6.50 -10.86 -7.89
CA ALA A 41 -7.52 -9.83 -7.99
C ALA A 41 -6.95 -8.53 -8.61
N LEU A 42 -5.77 -8.10 -8.17
CA LEU A 42 -5.10 -6.95 -8.75
C LEU A 42 -4.73 -7.16 -10.23
N ALA A 43 -4.23 -8.34 -10.58
CA ALA A 43 -3.85 -8.69 -11.94
C ALA A 43 -5.05 -8.78 -12.90
N SER A 44 -6.28 -8.95 -12.40
CA SER A 44 -7.50 -8.95 -13.20
C SER A 44 -7.96 -7.56 -13.64
N LEU A 45 -7.43 -6.51 -13.00
CA LEU A 45 -7.79 -5.14 -13.33
C LEU A 45 -7.09 -4.69 -14.62
N PRO A 46 -7.73 -3.82 -15.42
CA PRO A 46 -7.08 -3.23 -16.58
C PRO A 46 -5.81 -2.47 -16.20
N ASP A 47 -4.86 -2.43 -17.13
CA ASP A 47 -3.65 -1.64 -17.00
C ASP A 47 -3.96 -0.17 -16.73
N VAL A 48 -3.15 0.44 -15.88
CA VAL A 48 -3.27 1.87 -15.57
C VAL A 48 -2.60 2.68 -16.68
N PRO A 49 -3.34 3.60 -17.34
CA PRO A 49 -2.75 4.48 -18.35
C PRO A 49 -1.60 5.30 -17.76
N ALA A 50 -0.60 5.62 -18.57
CA ALA A 50 0.55 6.40 -18.12
C ALA A 50 0.18 7.79 -17.57
N SER A 51 -0.94 8.36 -17.99
CA SER A 51 -1.52 9.61 -17.47
C SER A 51 -1.98 9.52 -16.02
N GLU A 52 -2.38 8.32 -15.58
CA GLU A 52 -2.86 8.04 -14.22
C GLU A 52 -1.76 7.50 -13.30
N SER A 53 -0.59 7.18 -13.85
CA SER A 53 0.53 6.70 -13.03
C SER A 53 1.09 7.83 -12.18
N GLY A 54 0.91 7.78 -10.88
CA GLY A 54 1.14 8.78 -9.83
C GLY A 54 2.46 9.56 -9.80
N LYS A 55 2.83 10.17 -10.92
CA LYS A 55 4.09 10.91 -11.10
C LYS A 55 3.96 12.42 -10.87
N GLN A 56 2.74 12.92 -10.73
CA GLN A 56 2.48 14.36 -10.58
C GLN A 56 1.78 14.64 -9.26
N PHE A 57 2.31 15.61 -8.49
CA PHE A 57 1.70 16.01 -7.23
C PHE A 57 1.48 17.54 -7.19
N PRO A 58 0.36 18.02 -6.65
CA PRO A 58 -0.76 17.18 -6.21
C PRO A 58 -1.30 16.34 -7.36
N ALA A 59 -1.58 15.07 -7.08
CA ALA A 59 -2.09 14.17 -8.10
C ALA A 59 -3.45 14.65 -8.60
N PRO A 60 -3.74 14.57 -9.92
CA PRO A 60 -5.08 14.83 -10.43
C PRO A 60 -6.09 13.85 -9.82
N VAL A 61 -7.37 14.18 -9.88
CA VAL A 61 -8.42 13.21 -9.55
C VAL A 61 -8.40 12.13 -10.63
N SER A 62 -8.35 10.86 -10.21
CA SER A 62 -8.35 9.75 -11.15
C SER A 62 -9.66 9.67 -11.93
N GLU A 63 -9.58 9.50 -13.25
CA GLU A 63 -10.72 9.23 -14.12
C GLU A 63 -11.07 7.74 -14.19
N LEU A 64 -10.24 6.88 -13.58
CA LEU A 64 -10.50 5.44 -13.53
C LEU A 64 -11.66 5.13 -12.58
N PRO A 65 -12.51 4.12 -12.92
CA PRO A 65 -13.58 3.69 -12.03
C PRO A 65 -13.01 3.29 -10.66
N PRO A 66 -13.69 3.67 -9.56
CA PRO A 66 -13.31 3.22 -8.23
C PRO A 66 -13.29 1.68 -8.16
N VAL A 67 -12.33 1.14 -7.43
CA VAL A 67 -12.27 -0.29 -7.15
C VAL A 67 -12.39 -0.50 -5.65
N ILE A 68 -13.25 -1.43 -5.23
CA ILE A 68 -13.29 -1.93 -3.85
C ILE A 68 -12.91 -3.40 -3.86
N LEU A 69 -11.80 -3.72 -3.25
CA LEU A 69 -11.33 -5.08 -3.04
C LEU A 69 -11.75 -5.53 -1.65
N HIS A 70 -12.78 -6.35 -1.58
CA HIS A 70 -13.26 -6.98 -0.35
C HIS A 70 -12.39 -8.18 -0.02
N ILE A 71 -11.67 -8.12 1.09
CA ILE A 71 -10.71 -9.14 1.49
C ILE A 71 -11.25 -9.88 2.72
N GLY A 72 -11.58 -11.15 2.54
CA GLY A 72 -12.10 -11.99 3.61
C GLY A 72 -11.09 -12.26 4.71
N LYS A 73 -11.56 -12.95 5.75
CA LYS A 73 -10.70 -13.41 6.84
C LYS A 73 -9.60 -14.33 6.33
N GLY A 74 -8.36 -14.07 6.71
CA GLY A 74 -7.21 -14.90 6.33
C GLY A 74 -5.87 -14.21 6.54
N ILE A 75 -4.81 -15.01 6.41
CA ILE A 75 -3.42 -14.55 6.40
C ILE A 75 -2.93 -14.64 4.94
N TYR A 76 -2.71 -13.51 4.33
CA TYR A 76 -2.30 -13.38 2.94
C TYR A 76 -0.79 -13.13 2.88
N ARG A 77 -0.03 -14.21 2.68
CA ARG A 77 1.43 -14.13 2.57
C ARG A 77 1.83 -13.79 1.14
N GLU A 78 1.67 -12.52 0.82
CA GLU A 78 1.91 -11.98 -0.52
C GLU A 78 2.73 -10.70 -0.42
N LYS A 79 3.73 -10.57 -1.32
CA LYS A 79 4.46 -9.31 -1.51
C LYS A 79 3.75 -8.48 -2.56
N LEU A 80 3.06 -7.42 -2.15
CA LEU A 80 2.14 -6.69 -3.01
C LEU A 80 2.71 -5.34 -3.45
N VAL A 81 2.41 -4.97 -4.68
CA VAL A 81 2.66 -3.63 -5.23
C VAL A 81 1.37 -3.09 -5.81
N ILE A 82 0.87 -2.00 -5.23
CA ILE A 82 -0.35 -1.34 -5.67
C ILE A 82 0.02 -0.11 -6.48
N THR A 83 -0.31 -0.13 -7.77
CA THR A 83 -0.02 0.97 -8.71
C THR A 83 -1.28 1.62 -9.26
N ARG A 84 -2.45 1.00 -9.04
CA ARG A 84 -3.72 1.53 -9.51
C ARG A 84 -4.22 2.60 -8.54
N PRO A 85 -4.55 3.81 -9.02
CA PRO A 85 -5.22 4.83 -8.22
C PRO A 85 -6.70 4.49 -7.98
N ASN A 86 -7.29 5.19 -7.03
CA ASN A 86 -8.72 5.08 -6.71
C ASN A 86 -9.15 3.64 -6.34
N ILE A 87 -8.33 2.98 -5.52
CA ILE A 87 -8.59 1.61 -5.05
C ILE A 87 -8.72 1.56 -3.52
N THR A 88 -9.71 0.84 -3.04
CA THR A 88 -9.94 0.58 -1.62
C THR A 88 -9.74 -0.89 -1.31
N PHE A 89 -8.92 -1.19 -0.29
CA PHE A 89 -8.83 -2.50 0.34
C PHE A 89 -9.69 -2.51 1.59
N GLU A 90 -10.67 -3.38 1.65
CA GLU A 90 -11.59 -3.51 2.77
C GLU A 90 -11.51 -4.92 3.37
N GLY A 91 -10.89 -5.01 4.54
CA GLY A 91 -10.81 -6.24 5.33
C GLY A 91 -12.03 -6.45 6.22
N THR A 92 -12.09 -7.59 6.88
CA THR A 92 -13.16 -7.97 7.83
C THR A 92 -12.87 -7.53 9.28
N GLY A 93 -11.62 -7.18 9.56
CA GLY A 93 -11.15 -6.74 10.88
C GLY A 93 -9.63 -6.79 10.96
N GLY A 94 -9.03 -5.93 11.79
CA GLY A 94 -7.58 -5.89 11.94
C GLY A 94 -6.96 -7.21 12.37
N ASP A 95 -7.63 -7.98 13.22
CA ASP A 95 -7.15 -9.30 13.67
C ASP A 95 -7.55 -10.44 12.74
N GLU A 96 -8.35 -10.18 11.73
CA GLU A 96 -8.92 -11.20 10.85
C GLU A 96 -8.33 -11.20 9.45
N THR A 97 -8.03 -10.03 8.90
CA THR A 97 -7.47 -9.87 7.55
C THR A 97 -6.05 -9.35 7.67
N ILE A 98 -5.06 -10.21 7.42
CA ILE A 98 -3.64 -9.92 7.64
C ILE A 98 -2.86 -10.07 6.32
N LEU A 99 -2.29 -8.97 5.84
CA LEU A 99 -1.38 -8.93 4.71
C LEU A 99 0.04 -8.98 5.25
N VAL A 100 0.79 -10.04 4.98
CA VAL A 100 2.09 -10.29 5.59
C VAL A 100 3.12 -10.76 4.58
N TYR A 101 4.36 -10.30 4.76
CA TYR A 101 5.54 -10.87 4.13
C TYR A 101 6.76 -10.69 5.05
N GLY A 102 7.84 -11.43 4.79
CA GLY A 102 8.97 -11.50 5.72
C GLY A 102 10.32 -11.18 5.04
N ASP A 103 10.39 -10.17 4.18
CA ASP A 103 11.67 -9.69 3.64
C ASP A 103 12.35 -8.72 4.61
N ALA A 104 13.67 -8.82 4.75
CA ALA A 104 14.48 -7.97 5.62
C ALA A 104 15.72 -7.42 4.92
N ALA A 105 16.27 -6.31 5.46
CA ALA A 105 17.37 -5.60 4.81
C ALA A 105 18.66 -6.41 4.70
N PHE A 106 18.90 -7.35 5.63
CA PHE A 106 20.10 -8.18 5.62
C PHE A 106 19.98 -9.44 4.75
N ASP A 107 18.79 -9.73 4.21
CA ASP A 107 18.62 -10.83 3.26
C ASP A 107 19.56 -10.64 2.06
N LEU A 108 20.11 -11.74 1.56
CA LEU A 108 20.91 -11.71 0.34
C LEU A 108 19.99 -11.81 -0.89
N MET A 109 20.25 -10.93 -1.83
CA MET A 109 19.64 -11.00 -3.15
C MET A 109 20.39 -12.04 -4.01
N PRO A 110 19.78 -12.54 -5.10
CA PRO A 110 20.43 -13.54 -5.97
C PRO A 110 21.81 -13.13 -6.48
N GLU A 111 22.04 -11.83 -6.67
CA GLU A 111 23.32 -11.24 -7.09
C GLU A 111 24.36 -11.13 -5.96
N GLY A 112 24.01 -11.51 -4.72
CA GLY A 112 24.88 -11.53 -3.55
C GLY A 112 24.89 -10.25 -2.72
N ASP A 113 24.30 -9.17 -3.18
CA ASP A 113 24.12 -7.94 -2.42
C ASP A 113 23.05 -8.09 -1.34
N LYS A 114 23.14 -7.32 -0.24
CA LYS A 114 22.06 -7.21 0.71
C LYS A 114 20.84 -6.55 0.08
N ARG A 115 19.63 -6.99 0.47
CA ARG A 115 18.36 -6.43 0.02
C ARG A 115 18.27 -4.91 0.27
N GLY A 116 18.67 -4.47 1.46
CA GLY A 116 18.53 -3.08 1.89
C GLY A 116 17.07 -2.70 2.20
N THR A 117 16.87 -1.61 2.92
CA THR A 117 15.61 -1.18 3.53
C THR A 117 14.44 -1.13 2.54
N PHE A 118 14.59 -0.39 1.45
CA PHE A 118 13.45 0.00 0.60
C PHE A 118 12.96 -1.09 -0.35
N ARG A 119 13.56 -2.29 -0.30
CA ARG A 119 13.11 -3.48 -1.04
C ARG A 119 12.43 -4.52 -0.13
N THR A 120 12.21 -4.20 1.15
CA THR A 120 11.67 -5.15 2.14
C THR A 120 10.16 -5.12 2.28
N ALA A 121 9.48 -4.07 1.84
CA ALA A 121 8.06 -3.86 2.12
C ALA A 121 7.17 -5.06 1.78
N SER A 122 6.34 -5.48 2.72
CA SER A 122 5.29 -6.46 2.49
C SER A 122 4.27 -5.92 1.51
N VAL A 123 3.84 -4.68 1.70
CA VAL A 123 2.95 -3.97 0.77
C VAL A 123 3.56 -2.64 0.39
N ARG A 124 3.73 -2.42 -0.92
CA ARG A 124 4.12 -1.13 -1.47
C ARG A 124 2.94 -0.47 -2.15
N ILE A 125 2.58 0.71 -1.69
CA ILE A 125 1.56 1.57 -2.28
C ILE A 125 2.30 2.62 -3.09
N ASP A 126 2.20 2.55 -4.41
CA ASP A 126 2.90 3.38 -5.38
C ASP A 126 1.86 4.07 -6.28
N THR A 127 0.94 4.78 -5.64
CA THR A 127 -0.22 5.37 -6.29
C THR A 127 -0.84 6.48 -5.43
N HIS A 128 -1.89 7.12 -5.95
CA HIS A 128 -2.69 8.10 -5.22
C HIS A 128 -4.14 7.61 -5.01
N ASP A 129 -4.84 8.23 -4.07
CA ASP A 129 -6.23 7.88 -3.74
C ASP A 129 -6.41 6.41 -3.36
N PHE A 130 -5.40 5.85 -2.68
CA PHE A 130 -5.51 4.54 -2.07
C PHE A 130 -6.19 4.63 -0.71
N THR A 131 -7.07 3.70 -0.42
CA THR A 131 -7.67 3.57 0.91
C THR A 131 -7.54 2.14 1.42
N ALA A 132 -7.21 1.98 2.71
CA ALA A 132 -7.30 0.69 3.40
C ALA A 132 -8.18 0.79 4.63
N ARG A 133 -8.99 -0.24 4.89
CA ARG A 133 -9.88 -0.30 6.04
C ARG A 133 -9.87 -1.69 6.69
N ASN A 134 -9.87 -1.72 8.03
CA ASN A 134 -10.15 -2.93 8.80
C ASN A 134 -9.22 -4.11 8.47
N LEU A 135 -7.92 -3.88 8.35
CA LEU A 135 -6.94 -4.94 8.04
C LEU A 135 -5.56 -4.65 8.67
N THR A 136 -4.71 -5.65 8.68
CA THR A 136 -3.33 -5.57 9.15
C THR A 136 -2.33 -5.62 8.00
N PHE A 137 -1.37 -4.70 8.03
CA PHE A 137 -0.11 -4.78 7.30
C PHE A 137 0.98 -5.26 8.24
N GLN A 138 1.68 -6.32 7.90
CA GLN A 138 2.69 -6.90 8.76
C GLN A 138 3.96 -7.26 7.99
N ASN A 139 5.13 -7.01 8.61
CA ASN A 139 6.36 -7.66 8.24
C ASN A 139 6.80 -8.54 9.42
N ASP A 140 6.93 -9.85 9.17
CA ASP A 140 7.22 -10.85 10.19
C ASP A 140 8.65 -11.42 10.09
N SER A 141 9.57 -10.71 9.43
CA SER A 141 10.97 -11.15 9.27
C SER A 141 11.73 -11.29 10.58
N GLY A 142 11.33 -10.53 11.60
CA GLY A 142 11.92 -10.65 12.92
C GLY A 142 12.42 -9.33 13.52
N TYR A 143 13.35 -9.48 14.48
CA TYR A 143 13.91 -8.39 15.25
C TYR A 143 14.99 -7.64 14.44
N GLY A 144 14.87 -6.31 14.33
CA GLY A 144 15.73 -5.48 13.48
C GLY A 144 17.23 -5.62 13.75
N HIS A 145 17.65 -5.82 15.00
CA HIS A 145 19.06 -6.07 15.33
C HIS A 145 19.62 -7.31 14.62
N THR A 146 18.80 -8.31 14.37
CA THR A 146 19.20 -9.58 13.75
C THR A 146 19.05 -9.53 12.23
N VAL A 147 17.94 -8.95 11.73
CA VAL A 147 17.55 -9.03 10.31
C VAL A 147 17.69 -7.71 9.56
N GLY A 148 17.89 -6.61 10.29
CA GLY A 148 17.89 -5.25 9.75
C GLY A 148 16.47 -4.68 9.61
N GLN A 149 16.36 -3.63 8.82
CA GLN A 149 15.11 -2.92 8.54
C GLN A 149 14.12 -3.83 7.78
N ALA A 150 12.82 -3.69 8.08
CA ALA A 150 11.80 -4.58 7.53
C ALA A 150 10.44 -3.89 7.50
N LEU A 151 10.11 -3.28 6.36
CA LEU A 151 8.89 -2.51 6.20
C LEU A 151 7.64 -3.40 6.13
N ALA A 152 6.65 -3.11 6.94
CA ALA A 152 5.30 -3.62 6.73
C ALA A 152 4.65 -2.91 5.53
N VAL A 153 4.84 -1.57 5.45
CA VAL A 153 4.30 -0.79 4.34
C VAL A 153 5.26 0.30 3.87
N TYR A 154 5.34 0.46 2.56
CA TYR A 154 5.99 1.57 1.86
C TYR A 154 4.88 2.38 1.19
N VAL A 155 4.65 3.61 1.63
CA VAL A 155 3.58 4.46 1.10
C VAL A 155 4.18 5.57 0.25
N ASP A 156 3.96 5.52 -1.07
CA ASP A 156 4.40 6.52 -2.03
C ASP A 156 3.20 6.98 -2.87
N GLY A 157 3.07 8.26 -3.04
CA GLY A 157 1.92 8.82 -3.73
C GLY A 157 1.21 9.89 -2.91
N ASP A 158 -0.04 10.19 -3.25
CA ASP A 158 -0.78 11.29 -2.63
C ASP A 158 -2.19 10.87 -2.24
N ARG A 159 -2.74 11.47 -1.17
CA ARG A 159 -4.09 11.21 -0.66
C ARG A 159 -4.35 9.73 -0.34
N ASN A 160 -3.34 9.06 0.23
CA ASN A 160 -3.50 7.69 0.70
C ASN A 160 -4.01 7.70 2.14
N ALA A 161 -5.01 6.85 2.46
CA ALA A 161 -5.69 6.88 3.74
C ALA A 161 -5.87 5.47 4.34
N PHE A 162 -5.74 5.39 5.65
CA PHE A 162 -5.83 4.14 6.41
C PHE A 162 -6.77 4.32 7.59
N TYR A 163 -7.78 3.46 7.68
CA TYR A 163 -8.80 3.52 8.72
C TYR A 163 -8.90 2.18 9.46
N ASN A 164 -8.85 2.22 10.78
CA ASN A 164 -8.93 1.02 11.62
C ASN A 164 -7.92 -0.08 11.21
N CYS A 165 -6.73 0.32 10.75
CA CYS A 165 -5.68 -0.59 10.30
C CYS A 165 -4.67 -0.85 11.40
N ARG A 166 -3.97 -1.98 11.29
CA ARG A 166 -2.80 -2.26 12.13
C ARG A 166 -1.55 -2.34 11.26
N PHE A 167 -0.46 -1.82 11.80
CA PHE A 167 0.87 -1.89 11.17
C PHE A 167 1.82 -2.56 12.14
N LEU A 168 2.21 -3.80 11.83
CA LEU A 168 2.98 -4.64 12.73
C LEU A 168 4.36 -4.91 12.15
N GLY A 169 5.39 -4.52 12.89
CA GLY A 169 6.78 -4.73 12.51
C GLY A 169 7.73 -4.57 13.69
N SER A 170 9.00 -4.40 13.38
CA SER A 170 10.07 -4.09 14.32
C SER A 170 10.76 -2.80 13.90
N GLN A 171 11.94 -2.88 13.32
CA GLN A 171 12.64 -1.71 12.79
C GLN A 171 12.06 -1.30 11.44
N ASP A 172 11.75 -0.01 11.28
CA ASP A 172 11.27 0.59 10.03
C ASP A 172 9.87 0.08 9.58
N THR A 173 8.87 0.04 10.45
CA THR A 173 7.56 -0.55 10.12
C THR A 173 6.82 0.20 9.01
N ILE A 174 6.76 1.55 9.06
CA ILE A 174 6.08 2.40 8.08
C ILE A 174 7.09 3.35 7.46
N PHE A 175 7.17 3.38 6.15
CA PHE A 175 7.87 4.40 5.40
C PHE A 175 6.90 5.27 4.60
N ASP A 176 6.81 6.56 4.96
CA ASP A 176 6.05 7.58 4.23
C ASP A 176 6.98 8.32 3.27
N ALA A 177 6.94 7.92 1.99
CA ALA A 177 7.78 8.50 0.94
C ALA A 177 7.50 10.01 0.73
N PRO A 178 8.42 10.74 0.10
CA PRO A 178 9.56 10.26 -0.68
C PRO A 178 10.81 9.96 0.14
N LEU A 179 11.80 9.36 -0.52
CA LEU A 179 13.16 9.28 0.02
C LEU A 179 13.75 10.68 0.26
N PRO A 180 14.64 10.88 1.24
CA PRO A 180 15.36 12.13 1.42
C PRO A 180 16.15 12.54 0.18
N LEU A 181 16.59 13.81 0.13
CA LEU A 181 17.38 14.33 -1.01
C LEU A 181 18.77 13.70 -1.13
N LYS A 182 19.34 13.25 -0.01
CA LYS A 182 20.68 12.67 0.04
C LYS A 182 20.67 11.38 0.83
N GLU A 183 21.43 10.41 0.34
CA GLU A 183 21.69 9.16 1.05
C GLU A 183 22.52 9.42 2.32
N ALA A 184 22.20 8.70 3.40
CA ALA A 184 23.02 8.68 4.61
C ALA A 184 24.32 7.87 4.38
N GLN A 185 24.25 6.87 3.49
CA GLN A 185 25.40 6.04 3.08
C GLN A 185 25.26 5.64 1.61
N PRO A 186 26.36 5.43 0.86
CA PRO A 186 26.32 5.06 -0.54
C PRO A 186 25.47 3.81 -0.79
N GLY A 187 24.51 3.89 -1.73
CA GLY A 187 23.61 2.80 -2.08
C GLY A 187 22.50 2.54 -1.06
N GLY A 188 22.31 3.43 -0.07
CA GLY A 188 21.26 3.30 0.94
C GLY A 188 19.85 3.39 0.37
N PHE A 189 19.68 4.01 -0.80
CA PHE A 189 18.38 4.20 -1.45
C PHE A 189 18.04 3.12 -2.50
N LYS A 190 18.89 2.10 -2.67
CA LYS A 190 18.59 1.03 -3.62
C LYS A 190 17.16 0.52 -3.45
N GLY A 191 16.34 0.69 -4.49
CA GLY A 191 14.95 0.25 -4.45
C GLY A 191 14.00 1.10 -5.28
N PRO A 192 12.70 0.95 -5.06
CA PRO A 192 11.65 1.53 -5.92
C PRO A 192 11.67 3.06 -6.03
N GLY A 193 12.09 3.74 -4.99
CA GLY A 193 12.12 5.21 -4.93
C GLY A 193 13.44 5.85 -5.35
N GLU A 194 14.49 5.06 -5.66
CA GLU A 194 15.86 5.54 -5.85
C GLU A 194 15.97 6.71 -6.83
N PHE A 195 15.36 6.56 -8.00
CA PHE A 195 15.40 7.55 -9.08
C PHE A 195 14.10 8.34 -9.27
N LYS A 196 13.15 8.19 -8.35
CA LYS A 196 11.90 8.95 -8.42
C LYS A 196 12.08 10.42 -8.01
N PRO A 197 11.25 11.32 -8.55
CA PRO A 197 11.15 12.68 -8.03
C PRO A 197 10.84 12.67 -6.53
N ARG A 198 11.44 13.58 -5.77
CA ARG A 198 11.18 13.72 -4.33
C ARG A 198 9.93 14.56 -4.09
N THR A 199 8.80 14.06 -4.54
CA THR A 199 7.52 14.74 -4.43
C THR A 199 6.82 14.33 -3.15
N ILE A 200 6.46 15.31 -2.32
CA ILE A 200 5.86 15.09 -1.01
C ILE A 200 4.38 14.75 -1.18
N GLY A 201 4.00 13.55 -0.78
CA GLY A 201 2.63 13.08 -0.70
C GLY A 201 1.97 13.35 0.65
N ARG A 202 0.64 13.19 0.70
CA ARG A 202 -0.18 13.34 1.90
C ARG A 202 -0.78 12.00 2.27
N HIS A 203 -0.56 11.58 3.52
CA HIS A 203 -1.03 10.30 4.04
C HIS A 203 -1.83 10.53 5.31
N TYR A 204 -2.92 9.79 5.50
CA TYR A 204 -3.83 9.93 6.61
C TYR A 204 -4.07 8.59 7.32
N TYR A 205 -3.93 8.59 8.62
CA TYR A 205 -4.08 7.41 9.47
C TYR A 205 -5.09 7.71 10.58
N GLU A 206 -6.20 6.98 10.63
CA GLU A 206 -7.25 7.17 11.62
C GLU A 206 -7.56 5.86 12.36
N ASN A 207 -7.62 5.93 13.68
CA ASN A 207 -7.89 4.78 14.55
C ASN A 207 -6.94 3.60 14.28
N CYS A 208 -5.69 3.87 13.90
CA CYS A 208 -4.72 2.84 13.58
C CYS A 208 -3.88 2.44 14.80
N PHE A 209 -3.47 1.17 14.82
CA PHE A 209 -2.47 0.66 15.77
C PHE A 209 -1.15 0.46 15.04
N ILE A 210 -0.09 1.11 15.51
CA ILE A 210 1.23 1.10 14.85
C ILE A 210 2.26 0.61 15.85
N GLN A 211 2.95 -0.49 15.52
CA GLN A 211 3.91 -1.16 16.40
C GLN A 211 5.28 -1.24 15.75
N GLY A 212 6.30 -1.00 16.55
CA GLY A 212 7.70 -1.22 16.17
C GLY A 212 8.66 -0.90 17.32
N ASP A 213 9.96 -0.88 17.04
CA ASP A 213 11.00 -0.57 18.02
C ASP A 213 11.92 0.59 17.59
N VAL A 214 12.56 0.53 16.43
CA VAL A 214 13.50 1.54 15.93
C VAL A 214 12.97 2.13 14.64
N ASP A 215 12.93 3.46 14.54
CA ASP A 215 12.52 4.22 13.35
C ASP A 215 11.22 3.70 12.70
N PHE A 216 10.31 3.14 13.50
CA PHE A 216 9.16 2.39 12.99
C PHE A 216 8.06 3.24 12.34
N ILE A 217 8.20 4.56 12.37
CA ILE A 217 7.47 5.53 11.56
C ILE A 217 8.49 6.52 11.04
N PHE A 218 8.78 6.52 9.75
CA PHE A 218 9.78 7.41 9.17
C PHE A 218 9.46 7.77 7.72
N GLY A 219 10.17 8.75 7.17
CA GLY A 219 10.01 9.21 5.81
C GLY A 219 10.06 10.73 5.68
N SER A 220 9.71 11.23 4.51
CA SER A 220 9.70 12.68 4.20
C SER A 220 8.31 13.16 3.73
N GLY A 221 7.31 12.29 3.76
CA GLY A 221 5.92 12.61 3.43
C GLY A 221 5.22 13.45 4.50
N ILE A 222 4.05 13.96 4.18
CA ILE A 222 3.15 14.57 5.15
C ILE A 222 2.21 13.49 5.66
N ALA A 223 2.39 13.05 6.90
CA ALA A 223 1.55 12.06 7.53
C ALA A 223 0.74 12.69 8.67
N TRP A 224 -0.57 12.44 8.70
CA TRP A 224 -1.46 12.88 9.76
C TRP A 224 -2.01 11.65 10.48
N PHE A 225 -1.79 11.59 11.79
CA PHE A 225 -2.24 10.50 12.65
C PHE A 225 -3.33 11.00 13.59
N GLU A 226 -4.53 10.43 13.49
CA GLU A 226 -5.69 10.80 14.29
C GLU A 226 -6.23 9.60 15.06
N HIS A 227 -6.38 9.74 16.37
CA HIS A 227 -6.84 8.68 17.28
C HIS A 227 -6.02 7.37 17.17
N CYS A 228 -4.75 7.47 16.77
CA CYS A 228 -3.87 6.31 16.61
C CYS A 228 -3.21 5.90 17.93
N THR A 229 -2.99 4.60 18.10
CA THR A 229 -2.13 4.04 19.13
C THR A 229 -0.76 3.77 18.54
N ILE A 230 0.26 4.46 19.04
CA ILE A 230 1.66 4.23 18.67
C ILE A 230 2.32 3.45 19.77
N PHE A 231 2.68 2.20 19.48
CA PHE A 231 3.20 1.26 20.45
C PHE A 231 4.67 0.93 20.17
N SER A 232 5.56 1.49 21.01
CA SER A 232 6.98 1.13 21.00
C SER A 232 7.17 -0.13 21.84
N LYS A 233 7.48 -1.23 21.18
CA LYS A 233 7.77 -2.51 21.85
C LYS A 233 9.23 -2.57 22.30
N LEU A 234 9.52 -3.43 23.30
CA LEU A 234 10.90 -3.73 23.64
C LEU A 234 11.57 -4.52 22.51
N PRO A 235 12.87 -4.32 22.28
CA PRO A 235 13.62 -5.09 21.31
C PRO A 235 13.48 -6.60 21.53
N GLY A 236 13.05 -7.31 20.49
CA GLY A 236 12.85 -8.76 20.55
C GLY A 236 11.45 -9.21 20.98
N ASP A 237 10.58 -8.32 21.42
CA ASP A 237 9.19 -8.68 21.73
C ASP A 237 8.35 -8.78 20.46
N PHE A 238 7.65 -9.89 20.30
CA PHE A 238 6.61 -10.05 19.28
C PHE A 238 5.25 -10.07 19.99
N ILE A 239 4.43 -9.07 19.69
CA ILE A 239 3.01 -9.12 20.05
C ILE A 239 2.28 -9.56 18.77
N HIS A 240 1.68 -10.73 18.87
CA HIS A 240 0.87 -11.34 17.82
C HIS A 240 -0.56 -10.78 17.84
#